data_5e2d54d9b683d233555c94658022cb6d
#
_entry.id   5e2d54d9b683d233555c94658022cb6d
#
_cell.length_a   1.000
_cell.length_b   1.000
_cell.length_c   1.000
_cell.angle_alpha   90.00
_cell.angle_beta   90.00
_cell.angle_gamma   90.00
#
_symmetry.space_group_name_H-M   'P 1'
#
loop_
_entity.id
_entity.type
_entity.pdbx_description
1 polymer ?
#
loop_
_entity_poly.entity_id
_entity_poly.type
_entity_poly.pdbx_seq_one_letter_code
_entity_poly.pdbx_strand_id
1 'polypeptide(L)'
;MFRSSRDYRTFLTILLTYTLDLVGFSIVFPVLAPLLLNPKLHFFAMGTPEITRTTVLGVLFAAFGITQFFGAPIAGALADHYGRFRIFLATIALSFFGYALMAASIYLQSITWLFVGRMVTGFCSGNFALAQSATADLTDAKHRSKAFGILLGVGGLGFVAGPWIGGKLANPDWLFGSGAFIFAAIAAFLNFFMVYFFFEETWKRKAKQANLLSTFKDISTVFHQKKLRIILTAYLLFSIGWGFFLIFSPTYLVQKFSLGANMIGDIFAYMALVWFFVSMYLNKELTAKFSLHALIILGTLLAAIGVAFFIYPNTLWPYWIIIPITLLGGALCWVNLGTLLSLEASETMQGRALGASGSMWSIGQIVAPLVAGPLAGWNIYSPLLTGVVFILICFIYFTLCHRKQKTKAR
;
A
#
# COMPACT_ATOMS: atom_id res chain seq x y z
N MET A 1 -17.74 -12.65 20.52
CA MET A 1 -16.58 -12.12 19.80
C MET A 1 -15.54 -11.58 20.80
N PHE A 2 -15.93 -10.79 21.77
CA PHE A 2 -15.05 -10.25 22.83
C PHE A 2 -15.46 -10.80 24.19
N ARG A 3 -14.48 -10.99 25.09
CA ARG A 3 -14.70 -11.57 26.41
C ARG A 3 -15.15 -10.54 27.44
N SER A 4 -14.82 -9.26 27.20
CA SER A 4 -15.09 -8.15 28.09
C SER A 4 -15.40 -6.86 27.33
N SER A 5 -15.98 -5.86 28.02
CA SER A 5 -16.13 -4.49 27.51
C SER A 5 -14.77 -3.82 27.23
N ARG A 6 -13.72 -4.22 27.95
CA ARG A 6 -12.36 -3.76 27.76
C ARG A 6 -11.79 -4.25 26.43
N ASP A 7 -11.94 -5.56 26.10
CA ASP A 7 -11.52 -6.12 24.82
C ASP A 7 -12.19 -5.41 23.64
N TYR A 8 -13.49 -5.09 23.77
CA TYR A 8 -14.22 -4.35 22.75
C TYR A 8 -13.68 -2.93 22.56
N ARG A 9 -13.39 -2.21 23.64
CA ARG A 9 -12.79 -0.86 23.59
C ARG A 9 -11.41 -0.89 22.94
N THR A 10 -10.56 -1.84 23.33
CA THR A 10 -9.25 -2.06 22.73
C THR A 10 -9.38 -2.37 21.24
N PHE A 11 -10.32 -3.18 20.82
CA PHE A 11 -10.58 -3.47 19.41
C PHE A 11 -11.00 -2.24 18.62
N LEU A 12 -11.89 -1.39 19.17
CA LEU A 12 -12.26 -0.12 18.53
C LEU A 12 -11.03 0.80 18.36
N THR A 13 -10.16 0.84 19.37
CA THR A 13 -8.91 1.60 19.31
C THR A 13 -8.00 1.07 18.19
N ILE A 14 -7.88 -0.26 18.05
CA ILE A 14 -7.12 -0.88 16.95
C ILE A 14 -7.72 -0.51 15.58
N LEU A 15 -9.05 -0.57 15.44
CA LEU A 15 -9.72 -0.19 14.18
C LEU A 15 -9.42 1.25 13.78
N LEU A 16 -9.54 2.18 14.72
CA LEU A 16 -9.27 3.60 14.46
C LEU A 16 -7.80 3.84 14.16
N THR A 17 -6.87 3.24 14.94
CA THR A 17 -5.43 3.32 14.67
C THR A 17 -5.10 2.80 13.28
N TYR A 18 -5.61 1.62 12.91
CA TYR A 18 -5.39 1.03 11.60
C TYR A 18 -5.93 1.91 10.46
N THR A 19 -7.10 2.52 10.67
CA THR A 19 -7.70 3.44 9.70
C THR A 19 -6.87 4.70 9.54
N LEU A 20 -6.44 5.32 10.64
CA LEU A 20 -5.61 6.52 10.61
C LEU A 20 -4.23 6.27 9.97
N ASP A 21 -3.63 5.11 10.21
CA ASP A 21 -2.39 4.71 9.55
C ASP A 21 -2.58 4.58 8.03
N LEU A 22 -3.71 4.01 7.57
CA LEU A 22 -4.02 3.93 6.13
C LEU A 22 -4.35 5.29 5.51
N VAL A 23 -5.01 6.18 6.24
CA VAL A 23 -5.16 7.59 5.83
C VAL A 23 -3.78 8.23 5.65
N GLY A 24 -2.91 8.13 6.65
CA GLY A 24 -1.56 8.71 6.61
C GLY A 24 -0.67 8.11 5.49
N PHE A 25 -0.80 6.81 5.23
CA PHE A 25 -0.12 6.16 4.10
C PHE A 25 -0.59 6.70 2.75
N SER A 26 -1.90 6.81 2.56
CA SER A 26 -2.48 7.12 1.26
C SER A 26 -2.61 8.62 0.96
N ILE A 27 -2.58 9.48 1.98
CA ILE A 27 -2.67 10.94 1.86
C ILE A 27 -1.58 11.53 0.96
N VAL A 28 -0.46 10.86 0.85
CA VAL A 28 0.74 11.31 0.15
C VAL A 28 0.61 11.21 -1.38
N PHE A 29 -0.20 10.25 -1.89
CA PHE A 29 -0.31 9.99 -3.33
C PHE A 29 -0.74 11.20 -4.17
N PRO A 30 -1.79 11.97 -3.81
CA PRO A 30 -2.19 13.13 -4.59
C PRO A 30 -1.30 14.36 -4.33
N VAL A 31 -0.46 14.34 -3.28
CA VAL A 31 0.26 15.53 -2.82
C VAL A 31 1.65 15.65 -3.42
N LEU A 32 2.45 14.58 -3.41
CA LEU A 32 3.88 14.67 -3.75
C LEU A 32 4.15 15.05 -5.20
N ALA A 33 3.39 14.52 -6.17
CA ALA A 33 3.63 14.82 -7.57
C ALA A 33 3.32 16.29 -7.90
N PRO A 34 2.13 16.86 -7.56
CA PRO A 34 1.89 18.29 -7.73
C PRO A 34 2.87 19.18 -6.96
N LEU A 35 3.29 18.76 -5.75
CA LEU A 35 4.21 19.52 -4.92
C LEU A 35 5.60 19.66 -5.57
N LEU A 36 6.19 18.56 -6.04
CA LEU A 36 7.56 18.56 -6.55
C LEU A 36 7.67 18.96 -8.03
N LEU A 37 6.59 18.79 -8.80
CA LEU A 37 6.56 19.19 -10.21
C LEU A 37 6.12 20.65 -10.39
N ASN A 38 5.57 21.31 -9.36
CA ASN A 38 5.18 22.72 -9.44
C ASN A 38 6.42 23.62 -9.44
N PRO A 39 6.67 24.36 -10.53
CA PRO A 39 7.84 25.25 -10.61
C PRO A 39 7.76 26.47 -9.67
N LYS A 40 6.56 26.80 -9.15
CA LYS A 40 6.36 27.91 -8.22
C LYS A 40 6.81 27.57 -6.79
N LEU A 41 6.97 26.29 -6.47
CA LEU A 41 7.48 25.85 -5.18
C LEU A 41 8.99 25.58 -5.32
N HIS A 42 9.81 26.35 -4.62
CA HIS A 42 11.26 26.41 -4.79
C HIS A 42 12.01 25.22 -4.14
N PHE A 43 11.45 23.99 -4.25
CA PHE A 43 12.15 22.78 -3.82
C PHE A 43 13.40 22.47 -4.64
N PHE A 44 13.45 22.99 -5.85
CA PHE A 44 14.57 22.83 -6.77
C PHE A 44 15.05 24.19 -7.28
N ALA A 45 16.33 24.29 -7.62
CA ALA A 45 16.88 25.45 -8.27
C ALA A 45 16.15 25.73 -9.60
N MET A 46 16.10 27.01 -10.00
CA MET A 46 15.54 27.40 -11.29
C MET A 46 16.27 26.69 -12.42
N GLY A 47 15.52 26.16 -13.40
CA GLY A 47 16.11 25.42 -14.53
C GLY A 47 16.42 23.94 -14.25
N THR A 48 16.13 23.41 -13.03
CA THR A 48 16.32 21.98 -12.77
C THR A 48 15.49 21.15 -13.77
N PRO A 49 16.14 20.21 -14.50
CA PRO A 49 15.47 19.36 -15.47
C PRO A 49 14.33 18.54 -14.85
N GLU A 50 13.28 18.30 -15.63
CA GLU A 50 12.12 17.52 -15.19
C GLU A 50 12.50 16.10 -14.77
N ILE A 51 13.45 15.48 -15.46
CA ILE A 51 13.98 14.16 -15.11
C ILE A 51 14.56 14.11 -13.69
N THR A 52 15.19 15.19 -13.21
CA THR A 52 15.70 15.27 -11.86
C THR A 52 14.55 15.33 -10.86
N ARG A 53 13.52 16.13 -11.13
CA ARG A 53 12.34 16.28 -10.28
C ARG A 53 11.55 14.97 -10.13
N THR A 54 11.31 14.28 -11.25
CA THR A 54 10.61 12.99 -11.25
C THR A 54 11.47 11.87 -10.66
N THR A 55 12.79 11.89 -10.83
CA THR A 55 13.69 10.94 -10.18
C THR A 55 13.66 11.11 -8.66
N VAL A 56 13.76 12.34 -8.16
CA VAL A 56 13.66 12.61 -6.72
C VAL A 56 12.30 12.17 -6.18
N LEU A 57 11.21 12.40 -6.92
CA LEU A 57 9.88 11.91 -6.56
C LEU A 57 9.86 10.37 -6.44
N GLY A 58 10.44 9.66 -7.41
CA GLY A 58 10.56 8.20 -7.38
C GLY A 58 11.36 7.71 -6.18
N VAL A 59 12.48 8.37 -5.87
CA VAL A 59 13.32 8.03 -4.70
C VAL A 59 12.58 8.30 -3.39
N LEU A 60 11.76 9.35 -3.29
CA LEU A 60 10.92 9.64 -2.12
C LEU A 60 9.85 8.55 -1.88
N PHE A 61 9.24 8.05 -2.92
CA PHE A 61 8.31 6.92 -2.79
C PHE A 61 9.04 5.63 -2.40
N ALA A 62 10.18 5.34 -3.03
CA ALA A 62 10.99 4.17 -2.71
C ALA A 62 11.56 4.19 -1.29
N ALA A 63 11.92 5.36 -0.76
CA ALA A 63 12.43 5.52 0.60
C ALA A 63 11.44 5.03 1.65
N PHE A 64 10.15 5.31 1.46
CA PHE A 64 9.10 4.76 2.30
C PHE A 64 9.06 3.23 2.21
N GLY A 65 9.04 2.67 0.99
CA GLY A 65 9.03 1.22 0.78
C GLY A 65 10.24 0.51 1.39
N ILE A 66 11.43 1.08 1.24
CA ILE A 66 12.67 0.54 1.82
C ILE A 66 12.58 0.51 3.35
N THR A 67 12.20 1.62 3.97
CA THR A 67 12.12 1.67 5.43
C THR A 67 10.97 0.84 5.99
N GLN A 68 9.86 0.70 5.27
CA GLN A 68 8.77 -0.22 5.59
C GLN A 68 9.23 -1.68 5.57
N PHE A 69 10.00 -2.07 4.55
CA PHE A 69 10.50 -3.44 4.40
C PHE A 69 11.30 -3.92 5.62
N PHE A 70 12.08 -3.02 6.23
CA PHE A 70 12.82 -3.31 7.45
C PHE A 70 12.01 -3.01 8.72
N GLY A 71 11.26 -1.92 8.74
CA GLY A 71 10.54 -1.44 9.92
C GLY A 71 9.43 -2.38 10.37
N ALA A 72 8.67 -2.96 9.43
CA ALA A 72 7.54 -3.82 9.77
C ALA A 72 7.95 -5.10 10.52
N PRO A 73 8.97 -5.88 10.11
CA PRO A 73 9.47 -7.02 10.88
C PRO A 73 10.08 -6.61 12.23
N ILE A 74 10.80 -5.47 12.26
CA ILE A 74 11.41 -4.97 13.51
C ILE A 74 10.30 -4.59 14.50
N ALA A 75 9.29 -3.84 14.09
CA ALA A 75 8.17 -3.46 14.95
C ALA A 75 7.42 -4.70 15.46
N GLY A 76 7.20 -5.70 14.63
CA GLY A 76 6.59 -6.98 15.02
C GLY A 76 7.41 -7.71 16.08
N ALA A 77 8.73 -7.87 15.87
CA ALA A 77 9.63 -8.52 16.79
C ALA A 77 9.72 -7.79 18.16
N LEU A 78 9.80 -6.45 18.13
CA LEU A 78 9.79 -5.63 19.34
C LEU A 78 8.46 -5.74 20.07
N ALA A 79 7.34 -5.79 19.37
CA ALA A 79 6.02 -5.95 19.98
C ALA A 79 5.84 -7.33 20.66
N ASP A 80 6.40 -8.37 20.07
CA ASP A 80 6.41 -9.70 20.67
C ASP A 80 7.32 -9.79 21.92
N HIS A 81 8.28 -8.88 22.08
CA HIS A 81 9.19 -8.83 23.22
C HIS A 81 8.73 -7.85 24.31
N TYR A 82 8.38 -6.61 23.92
CA TYR A 82 8.06 -5.52 24.85
C TYR A 82 6.58 -5.29 25.10
N GLY A 83 5.72 -6.00 24.36
CA GLY A 83 4.27 -5.83 24.36
C GLY A 83 3.79 -4.91 23.25
N ARG A 84 2.55 -5.12 22.82
CA ARG A 84 1.95 -4.39 21.70
C ARG A 84 1.70 -2.93 22.01
N PHE A 85 1.23 -2.64 23.22
CA PHE A 85 0.93 -1.28 23.67
C PHE A 85 2.12 -0.33 23.52
N ARG A 86 3.29 -0.74 24.02
CA ARG A 86 4.48 0.11 24.00
C ARG A 86 4.96 0.40 22.59
N ILE A 87 4.90 -0.60 21.70
CA ILE A 87 5.37 -0.46 20.34
C ILE A 87 4.40 0.36 19.51
N PHE A 88 3.07 0.21 19.69
CA PHE A 88 2.10 1.13 19.09
C PHE A 88 2.36 2.58 19.47
N LEU A 89 2.54 2.87 20.76
CA LEU A 89 2.84 4.23 21.21
C LEU A 89 4.12 4.78 20.57
N ALA A 90 5.19 3.99 20.55
CA ALA A 90 6.45 4.41 19.96
C ALA A 90 6.34 4.69 18.47
N THR A 91 5.71 3.79 17.71
CA THR A 91 5.56 3.94 16.26
C THR A 91 4.62 5.08 15.89
N ILE A 92 3.53 5.30 16.64
CA ILE A 92 2.60 6.42 16.41
C ILE A 92 3.29 7.75 16.75
N ALA A 93 4.04 7.83 17.85
CA ALA A 93 4.82 9.01 18.19
C ALA A 93 5.85 9.35 17.10
N LEU A 94 6.59 8.36 16.62
CA LEU A 94 7.52 8.54 15.50
C LEU A 94 6.80 8.95 14.21
N SER A 95 5.62 8.40 13.92
CA SER A 95 4.81 8.81 12.77
C SER A 95 4.38 10.27 12.86
N PHE A 96 3.99 10.74 14.05
CA PHE A 96 3.72 12.15 14.30
C PHE A 96 4.91 13.03 13.90
N PHE A 97 6.12 12.72 14.42
CA PHE A 97 7.33 13.45 14.06
C PHE A 97 7.65 13.37 12.57
N GLY A 98 7.45 12.22 11.94
CA GLY A 98 7.64 12.04 10.51
C GLY A 98 6.72 12.95 9.68
N TYR A 99 5.42 13.01 10.00
CA TYR A 99 4.48 13.91 9.31
C TYR A 99 4.74 15.38 9.63
N ALA A 100 5.12 15.71 10.86
CA ALA A 100 5.52 17.08 11.22
C ALA A 100 6.77 17.53 10.46
N LEU A 101 7.76 16.67 10.28
CA LEU A 101 8.93 16.94 9.44
C LEU A 101 8.55 17.13 7.97
N MET A 102 7.62 16.33 7.43
CA MET A 102 7.11 16.51 6.07
C MET A 102 6.37 17.84 5.92
N ALA A 103 5.57 18.24 6.90
CA ALA A 103 4.92 19.55 6.92
C ALA A 103 5.96 20.69 6.97
N ALA A 104 6.92 20.61 7.90
CA ALA A 104 7.99 21.61 8.05
C ALA A 104 8.87 21.71 6.78
N SER A 105 9.11 20.58 6.08
CA SER A 105 9.91 20.57 4.86
C SER A 105 9.36 21.48 3.75
N ILE A 106 8.05 21.69 3.72
CA ILE A 106 7.40 22.57 2.74
C ILE A 106 7.72 24.04 3.05
N TYR A 107 7.64 24.45 4.33
CA TYR A 107 8.01 25.80 4.75
C TYR A 107 9.51 26.07 4.58
N LEU A 108 10.34 25.05 4.85
CA LEU A 108 11.80 25.13 4.71
C LEU A 108 12.26 24.88 3.25
N GLN A 109 11.34 24.56 2.34
CA GLN A 109 11.63 24.20 0.95
C GLN A 109 12.75 23.17 0.83
N SER A 110 12.78 22.20 1.74
CA SER A 110 13.88 21.24 1.89
C SER A 110 13.45 19.82 1.52
N ILE A 111 13.99 19.32 0.42
CA ILE A 111 13.80 17.91 -0.01
C ILE A 111 14.37 16.96 1.05
N THR A 112 15.46 17.32 1.73
CA THR A 112 16.10 16.49 2.75
C THR A 112 15.16 16.18 3.90
N TRP A 113 14.48 17.18 4.45
CA TRP A 113 13.51 16.97 5.53
C TRP A 113 12.26 16.21 5.07
N LEU A 114 11.84 16.43 3.84
CA LEU A 114 10.76 15.63 3.23
C LEU A 114 11.17 14.15 3.13
N PHE A 115 12.42 13.88 2.77
CA PHE A 115 12.99 12.55 2.69
C PHE A 115 13.05 11.87 4.06
N VAL A 116 13.58 12.57 5.06
CA VAL A 116 13.66 12.07 6.43
C VAL A 116 12.27 11.74 6.96
N GLY A 117 11.29 12.63 6.77
CA GLY A 117 9.91 12.38 7.18
C GLY A 117 9.31 11.15 6.50
N ARG A 118 9.57 10.94 5.19
CA ARG A 118 9.15 9.73 4.46
C ARG A 118 9.80 8.46 4.99
N MET A 119 11.09 8.50 5.31
CA MET A 119 11.79 7.35 5.90
C MET A 119 11.25 6.99 7.28
N VAL A 120 11.02 8.00 8.13
CA VAL A 120 10.45 7.79 9.47
C VAL A 120 9.04 7.19 9.38
N THR A 121 8.15 7.77 8.56
CA THR A 121 6.78 7.25 8.41
C THR A 121 6.75 5.86 7.78
N GLY A 122 7.66 5.57 6.85
CA GLY A 122 7.81 4.23 6.26
C GLY A 122 8.25 3.20 7.30
N PHE A 123 9.24 3.53 8.14
CA PHE A 123 9.68 2.64 9.22
C PHE A 123 8.56 2.31 10.20
N CYS A 124 7.69 3.29 10.50
CA CYS A 124 6.57 3.13 11.42
C CYS A 124 5.37 2.38 10.83
N SER A 125 5.32 2.13 9.52
CA SER A 125 4.20 1.45 8.85
C SER A 125 4.00 -0.02 9.25
N GLY A 126 4.85 -0.55 10.13
CA GLY A 126 4.69 -1.85 10.79
C GLY A 126 3.40 -1.98 11.63
N ASN A 127 2.71 -0.87 11.92
CA ASN A 127 1.43 -0.84 12.62
C ASN A 127 0.35 -1.70 11.96
N PHE A 128 0.39 -1.92 10.64
CA PHE A 128 -0.53 -2.85 9.97
C PHE A 128 -0.43 -4.28 10.52
N ALA A 129 0.78 -4.79 10.66
CA ALA A 129 1.02 -6.11 11.21
C ALA A 129 0.70 -6.17 12.71
N LEU A 130 0.99 -5.08 13.45
CA LEU A 130 0.66 -4.96 14.87
C LEU A 130 -0.85 -4.99 15.10
N ALA A 131 -1.63 -4.23 14.33
CA ALA A 131 -3.09 -4.20 14.41
C ALA A 131 -3.71 -5.57 14.13
N GLN A 132 -3.22 -6.27 13.11
CA GLN A 132 -3.67 -7.62 12.80
C GLN A 132 -3.33 -8.60 13.95
N SER A 133 -2.12 -8.53 14.47
CA SER A 133 -1.69 -9.40 15.57
C SER A 133 -2.47 -9.12 16.86
N ALA A 134 -2.67 -7.85 17.21
CA ALA A 134 -3.47 -7.46 18.37
C ALA A 134 -4.95 -7.89 18.23
N THR A 135 -5.51 -7.80 17.02
CA THR A 135 -6.86 -8.31 16.70
C THR A 135 -6.94 -9.83 16.89
N ALA A 136 -5.91 -10.57 16.47
CA ALA A 136 -5.84 -12.02 16.67
C ALA A 136 -5.76 -12.41 18.15
N ASP A 137 -5.06 -11.61 18.97
CA ASP A 137 -4.89 -11.85 20.41
C ASP A 137 -6.23 -11.64 21.18
N LEU A 138 -7.09 -10.70 20.72
CA LEU A 138 -8.38 -10.37 21.34
C LEU A 138 -9.51 -11.29 20.93
N THR A 139 -9.36 -12.08 19.87
CA THR A 139 -10.46 -12.84 19.27
C THR A 139 -10.26 -14.35 19.35
N ASP A 140 -11.35 -15.06 19.63
CA ASP A 140 -11.37 -16.52 19.57
C ASP A 140 -11.27 -17.00 18.11
N ALA A 141 -10.76 -18.22 17.90
CA ALA A 141 -10.59 -18.81 16.57
C ALA A 141 -11.88 -18.75 15.71
N LYS A 142 -13.04 -18.97 16.32
CA LYS A 142 -14.37 -18.92 15.67
C LYS A 142 -14.73 -17.54 15.12
N HIS A 143 -14.32 -16.46 15.78
CA HIS A 143 -14.70 -15.08 15.44
C HIS A 143 -13.57 -14.29 14.75
N ARG A 144 -12.38 -14.88 14.67
CA ARG A 144 -11.18 -14.22 14.14
C ARG A 144 -11.36 -13.72 12.70
N SER A 145 -11.94 -14.56 11.83
CA SER A 145 -12.19 -14.18 10.42
C SER A 145 -13.12 -12.96 10.32
N LYS A 146 -14.17 -12.88 11.16
CA LYS A 146 -15.08 -11.74 11.19
C LYS A 146 -14.36 -10.47 11.67
N ALA A 147 -13.52 -10.56 12.70
CA ALA A 147 -12.77 -9.43 13.23
C ALA A 147 -11.77 -8.88 12.19
N PHE A 148 -11.05 -9.76 11.51
CA PHE A 148 -10.16 -9.38 10.41
C PHE A 148 -10.94 -8.74 9.25
N GLY A 149 -12.11 -9.28 8.90
CA GLY A 149 -12.98 -8.69 7.88
C GLY A 149 -13.39 -7.25 8.23
N ILE A 150 -13.75 -6.99 9.48
CA ILE A 150 -14.07 -5.64 9.96
C ILE A 150 -12.82 -4.74 9.91
N LEU A 151 -11.67 -5.22 10.41
CA LEU A 151 -10.41 -4.47 10.41
C LEU A 151 -10.03 -4.04 8.99
N LEU A 152 -10.01 -4.97 8.04
CA LEU A 152 -9.65 -4.70 6.66
C LEU A 152 -10.68 -3.80 5.95
N GLY A 153 -11.99 -4.00 6.23
CA GLY A 153 -13.05 -3.18 5.66
C GLY A 153 -12.98 -1.72 6.11
N VAL A 154 -12.83 -1.48 7.43
CA VAL A 154 -12.71 -0.12 7.98
C VAL A 154 -11.39 0.53 7.52
N GLY A 155 -10.30 -0.24 7.47
CA GLY A 155 -9.04 0.24 6.91
C GLY A 155 -9.16 0.63 5.44
N GLY A 156 -9.93 -0.11 4.64
CA GLY A 156 -10.21 0.25 3.25
C GLY A 156 -10.87 1.63 3.12
N LEU A 157 -11.77 2.00 4.04
CA LEU A 157 -12.33 3.36 4.09
C LEU A 157 -11.26 4.41 4.39
N GLY A 158 -10.30 4.10 5.27
CA GLY A 158 -9.14 4.97 5.51
C GLY A 158 -8.31 5.20 4.25
N PHE A 159 -8.10 4.15 3.47
CA PHE A 159 -7.39 4.26 2.18
C PHE A 159 -8.14 5.10 1.14
N VAL A 160 -9.47 5.14 1.19
CA VAL A 160 -10.30 6.06 0.37
C VAL A 160 -10.21 7.50 0.87
N ALA A 161 -10.35 7.69 2.18
CA ALA A 161 -10.38 9.01 2.80
C ALA A 161 -9.04 9.76 2.68
N GLY A 162 -7.91 9.04 2.76
CA GLY A 162 -6.59 9.64 2.74
C GLY A 162 -6.31 10.51 1.50
N PRO A 163 -6.41 9.98 0.28
CA PRO A 163 -6.19 10.78 -0.92
C PRO A 163 -7.18 11.93 -1.08
N TRP A 164 -8.44 11.73 -0.73
CA TRP A 164 -9.44 12.78 -0.79
C TRP A 164 -9.10 13.94 0.15
N ILE A 165 -8.84 13.64 1.42
CA ILE A 165 -8.42 14.64 2.42
C ILE A 165 -7.11 15.28 1.99
N GLY A 166 -6.13 14.49 1.56
CA GLY A 166 -4.82 14.97 1.12
C GLY A 166 -4.92 15.94 -0.03
N GLY A 167 -5.73 15.62 -1.04
CA GLY A 167 -5.96 16.49 -2.18
C GLY A 167 -6.62 17.81 -1.81
N LYS A 168 -7.63 17.80 -0.92
CA LYS A 168 -8.32 19.02 -0.47
C LYS A 168 -7.43 19.91 0.39
N LEU A 169 -6.60 19.32 1.23
CA LEU A 169 -5.74 20.07 2.17
C LEU A 169 -4.39 20.48 1.58
N ALA A 170 -4.00 19.96 0.41
CA ALA A 170 -2.74 20.33 -0.27
C ALA A 170 -2.88 21.55 -1.18
N ASN A 171 -3.87 22.43 -0.94
CA ASN A 171 -4.00 23.69 -1.67
C ASN A 171 -2.79 24.59 -1.38
N PRO A 172 -2.03 25.06 -2.41
CA PRO A 172 -0.89 25.96 -2.22
C PRO A 172 -1.26 27.29 -1.55
N ASP A 173 -2.49 27.77 -1.75
CA ASP A 173 -2.97 29.01 -1.17
C ASP A 173 -3.25 28.89 0.34
N TRP A 174 -3.33 27.67 0.84
CA TRP A 174 -3.56 27.38 2.25
C TRP A 174 -2.38 26.63 2.85
N LEU A 175 -1.74 27.24 3.85
CA LEU A 175 -0.58 26.68 4.54
C LEU A 175 0.53 26.24 3.57
N PHE A 176 0.73 26.96 2.47
CA PHE A 176 1.72 26.65 1.41
C PHE A 176 1.63 25.22 0.85
N GLY A 177 0.46 24.57 0.96
CA GLY A 177 0.26 23.18 0.53
C GLY A 177 0.66 22.11 1.56
N SER A 178 1.06 22.50 2.77
CA SER A 178 1.45 21.56 3.85
C SER A 178 0.27 20.95 4.61
N GLY A 179 -0.95 21.43 4.38
CA GLY A 179 -2.14 21.08 5.14
C GLY A 179 -2.40 19.58 5.25
N ALA A 180 -2.10 18.81 4.20
CA ALA A 180 -2.23 17.35 4.21
C ALA A 180 -1.33 16.70 5.27
N PHE A 181 -0.08 17.14 5.38
CA PHE A 181 0.89 16.59 6.34
C PHE A 181 0.63 17.11 7.76
N ILE A 182 0.16 18.35 7.91
CA ILE A 182 -0.30 18.88 9.21
C ILE A 182 -1.49 18.05 9.71
N PHE A 183 -2.47 17.78 8.85
CA PHE A 183 -3.59 16.91 9.21
C PHE A 183 -3.12 15.52 9.65
N ALA A 184 -2.22 14.89 8.89
CA ALA A 184 -1.68 13.58 9.24
C ALA A 184 -0.91 13.61 10.58
N ALA A 185 -0.15 14.68 10.85
CA ALA A 185 0.53 14.87 12.13
C ALA A 185 -0.48 15.01 13.29
N ILE A 186 -1.51 15.87 13.14
CA ILE A 186 -2.57 16.03 14.16
C ILE A 186 -3.29 14.70 14.37
N ALA A 187 -3.64 13.98 13.31
CA ALA A 187 -4.28 12.68 13.40
C ALA A 187 -3.42 11.65 14.16
N ALA A 188 -2.11 11.62 13.88
CA ALA A 188 -1.17 10.76 14.61
C ALA A 188 -1.04 11.18 16.09
N PHE A 189 -1.02 12.48 16.38
CA PHE A 189 -0.99 13.00 17.75
C PHE A 189 -2.23 12.59 18.54
N LEU A 190 -3.41 12.79 17.97
CA LEU A 190 -4.67 12.37 18.61
C LEU A 190 -4.74 10.85 18.78
N ASN A 191 -4.27 10.09 17.79
CA ASN A 191 -4.19 8.64 17.85
C ASN A 191 -3.25 8.16 18.97
N PHE A 192 -2.14 8.85 19.22
CA PHE A 192 -1.24 8.55 20.33
C PHE A 192 -1.98 8.59 21.68
N PHE A 193 -2.72 9.66 21.95
CA PHE A 193 -3.50 9.77 23.19
C PHE A 193 -4.66 8.76 23.24
N MET A 194 -5.28 8.50 22.10
CA MET A 194 -6.33 7.50 22.03
C MET A 194 -5.78 6.11 22.40
N VAL A 195 -4.64 5.71 21.86
CA VAL A 195 -3.99 4.45 22.22
C VAL A 195 -3.54 4.48 23.67
N TYR A 196 -2.97 5.59 24.15
CA TYR A 196 -2.51 5.72 25.53
C TYR A 196 -3.63 5.52 26.57
N PHE A 197 -4.83 6.06 26.32
CA PHE A 197 -5.93 5.99 27.28
C PHE A 197 -6.84 4.77 27.10
N PHE A 198 -6.99 4.25 25.88
CA PHE A 198 -8.02 3.27 25.56
C PHE A 198 -7.50 1.90 25.12
N PHE A 199 -6.22 1.78 24.76
CA PHE A 199 -5.66 0.49 24.40
C PHE A 199 -5.14 -0.23 25.65
N GLU A 200 -5.58 -1.47 25.85
CA GLU A 200 -5.04 -2.36 26.87
C GLU A 200 -4.08 -3.38 26.23
N GLU A 201 -3.03 -3.77 26.98
CA GLU A 201 -2.06 -4.74 26.50
C GLU A 201 -2.73 -6.08 26.13
N THR A 202 -2.58 -6.49 24.90
CA THR A 202 -3.18 -7.73 24.39
C THR A 202 -2.23 -8.91 24.46
N TRP A 203 -0.93 -8.65 24.61
CA TRP A 203 0.12 -9.66 24.60
C TRP A 203 0.23 -10.40 25.94
N LYS A 204 0.05 -11.71 25.93
CA LYS A 204 0.05 -12.57 27.13
C LYS A 204 1.28 -13.49 27.26
N ARG A 205 2.13 -13.61 26.23
CA ARG A 205 3.27 -14.53 26.23
C ARG A 205 4.56 -13.83 25.84
N LYS A 206 5.63 -14.07 26.60
CA LYS A 206 7.00 -13.74 26.16
C LYS A 206 7.40 -14.74 25.07
N ALA A 207 7.48 -14.30 23.83
CA ALA A 207 8.01 -15.12 22.74
C ALA A 207 9.52 -15.34 22.96
N LYS A 208 10.02 -16.50 22.52
CA LYS A 208 11.47 -16.67 22.28
C LYS A 208 11.90 -15.58 21.31
N GLN A 209 13.11 -15.01 21.52
CA GLN A 209 13.68 -13.94 20.71
C GLN A 209 13.37 -14.13 19.21
N ALA A 210 12.62 -13.18 18.66
CA ALA A 210 12.35 -13.16 17.23
C ALA A 210 13.68 -12.83 16.51
N ASN A 211 14.18 -13.79 15.76
CA ASN A 211 15.39 -13.60 14.96
C ASN A 211 14.99 -12.96 13.63
N LEU A 212 15.38 -11.70 13.39
CA LEU A 212 15.10 -11.01 12.12
C LEU A 212 15.57 -11.81 10.90
N LEU A 213 16.66 -12.57 11.04
CA LEU A 213 17.16 -13.46 10.00
C LEU A 213 16.18 -14.61 9.69
N SER A 214 15.29 -14.97 10.61
CA SER A 214 14.29 -16.01 10.39
C SER A 214 13.28 -15.62 9.30
N THR A 215 12.95 -14.32 9.20
CA THR A 215 12.02 -13.82 8.17
C THR A 215 12.55 -14.05 6.75
N PHE A 216 13.84 -13.79 6.52
CA PHE A 216 14.47 -14.07 5.22
C PHE A 216 14.58 -15.57 4.94
N LYS A 217 14.87 -16.36 5.97
CA LYS A 217 14.89 -17.82 5.88
C LYS A 217 13.50 -18.39 5.57
N ASP A 218 12.47 -17.80 6.16
CA ASP A 218 11.07 -18.18 5.90
C ASP A 218 10.66 -17.91 4.44
N ILE A 219 11.02 -16.75 3.88
CA ILE A 219 10.80 -16.44 2.46
C ILE A 219 11.50 -17.47 1.59
N SER A 220 12.79 -17.75 1.84
CA SER A 220 13.54 -18.79 1.10
C SER A 220 12.85 -20.14 1.18
N THR A 221 12.39 -20.57 2.36
CA THR A 221 11.71 -21.85 2.56
C THR A 221 10.42 -21.96 1.74
N VAL A 222 9.64 -20.88 1.67
CA VAL A 222 8.40 -20.82 0.87
C VAL A 222 8.71 -20.91 -0.63
N PHE A 223 9.78 -20.26 -1.10
CA PHE A 223 10.22 -20.29 -2.51
C PHE A 223 10.71 -21.67 -2.95
N HIS A 224 11.15 -22.55 -2.06
CA HIS A 224 11.55 -23.91 -2.41
C HIS A 224 10.33 -24.79 -2.80
N GLN A 225 9.13 -24.44 -2.34
CA GLN A 225 7.92 -25.15 -2.75
C GLN A 225 7.45 -24.67 -4.13
N LYS A 226 7.48 -25.56 -5.12
CA LYS A 226 7.21 -25.25 -6.54
C LYS A 226 5.88 -24.53 -6.78
N LYS A 227 4.79 -24.95 -6.11
CA LYS A 227 3.47 -24.32 -6.26
C LYS A 227 3.46 -22.89 -5.71
N LEU A 228 3.98 -22.70 -4.48
CA LEU A 228 4.05 -21.38 -3.83
C LEU A 228 4.98 -20.43 -4.58
N ARG A 229 6.10 -20.94 -5.10
CA ARG A 229 7.02 -20.16 -5.93
C ARG A 229 6.33 -19.55 -7.15
N ILE A 230 5.50 -20.34 -7.86
CA ILE A 230 4.76 -19.84 -9.03
C ILE A 230 3.85 -18.66 -8.64
N ILE A 231 3.10 -18.80 -7.54
CA ILE A 231 2.17 -17.77 -7.07
C ILE A 231 2.93 -16.54 -6.58
N LEU A 232 4.01 -16.71 -5.80
CA LEU A 232 4.83 -15.60 -5.31
C LEU A 232 5.56 -14.85 -6.43
N THR A 233 6.02 -15.56 -7.48
CA THR A 233 6.60 -14.92 -8.66
C THR A 233 5.54 -14.11 -9.42
N ALA A 234 4.32 -14.64 -9.56
CA ALA A 234 3.22 -13.88 -10.14
C ALA A 234 2.87 -12.64 -9.27
N TYR A 235 2.87 -12.80 -7.95
CA TYR A 235 2.68 -11.69 -6.99
C TYR A 235 3.72 -10.60 -7.18
N LEU A 236 5.00 -10.97 -7.29
CA LEU A 236 6.11 -10.03 -7.50
C LEU A 236 5.97 -9.27 -8.81
N LEU A 237 5.77 -10.00 -9.92
CA LEU A 237 5.63 -9.40 -11.25
C LEU A 237 4.44 -8.44 -11.31
N PHE A 238 3.30 -8.86 -10.74
CA PHE A 238 2.11 -8.03 -10.66
C PHE A 238 2.34 -6.81 -9.75
N SER A 239 2.98 -6.98 -8.59
CA SER A 239 3.27 -5.88 -7.66
C SER A 239 4.16 -4.80 -8.27
N ILE A 240 5.17 -5.19 -9.04
CA ILE A 240 6.03 -4.25 -9.76
C ILE A 240 5.19 -3.50 -10.80
N GLY A 241 4.48 -4.20 -11.70
CA GLY A 241 3.67 -3.57 -12.73
C GLY A 241 2.57 -2.67 -12.18
N TRP A 242 1.89 -3.13 -11.13
CA TRP A 242 0.87 -2.35 -10.44
C TRP A 242 1.43 -1.14 -9.71
N GLY A 243 2.66 -1.24 -9.16
CA GLY A 243 3.37 -0.14 -8.55
C GLY A 243 3.66 1.00 -9.53
N PHE A 244 4.06 0.69 -10.76
CA PHE A 244 4.21 1.69 -11.82
C PHE A 244 2.91 2.46 -12.06
N PHE A 245 1.78 1.77 -12.12
CA PHE A 245 0.48 2.42 -12.31
C PHE A 245 0.08 3.22 -11.08
N LEU A 246 0.03 2.59 -9.90
CA LEU A 246 -0.53 3.21 -8.70
C LEU A 246 0.28 4.44 -8.25
N ILE A 247 1.63 4.36 -8.28
CA ILE A 247 2.49 5.41 -7.75
C ILE A 247 2.70 6.53 -8.78
N PHE A 248 2.76 6.20 -10.07
CA PHE A 248 3.08 7.18 -11.11
C PHE A 248 1.88 7.67 -11.94
N SER A 249 0.67 7.14 -11.77
CA SER A 249 -0.53 7.74 -12.37
C SER A 249 -0.77 9.19 -11.93
N PRO A 250 -0.53 9.62 -10.66
CA PRO A 250 -0.60 11.04 -10.30
C PRO A 250 0.40 11.89 -11.08
N THR A 251 1.65 11.42 -11.17
CA THR A 251 2.71 12.12 -11.92
C THR A 251 2.34 12.30 -13.37
N TYR A 252 1.85 11.23 -14.01
CA TYR A 252 1.36 11.26 -15.38
C TYR A 252 0.20 12.28 -15.56
N LEU A 253 -0.77 12.29 -14.64
CA LEU A 253 -1.90 13.23 -14.70
C LEU A 253 -1.45 14.69 -14.49
N VAL A 254 -0.46 14.93 -13.63
CA VAL A 254 0.16 16.27 -13.48
C VAL A 254 0.85 16.68 -14.77
N GLN A 255 1.69 15.82 -15.34
CA GLN A 255 2.47 16.13 -16.54
C GLN A 255 1.58 16.34 -17.77
N LYS A 256 0.53 15.51 -17.93
CA LYS A 256 -0.33 15.55 -19.12
C LYS A 256 -1.39 16.65 -19.06
N PHE A 257 -2.03 16.85 -17.90
CA PHE A 257 -3.19 17.72 -17.74
C PHE A 257 -2.96 18.88 -16.77
N SER A 258 -1.76 19.02 -16.20
CA SER A 258 -1.42 20.03 -15.19
C SER A 258 -2.38 20.01 -13.98
N LEU A 259 -2.82 18.81 -13.56
CA LEU A 259 -3.76 18.66 -12.47
C LEU A 259 -3.12 18.99 -11.13
N GLY A 260 -3.85 19.76 -10.32
CA GLY A 260 -3.50 20.00 -8.92
C GLY A 260 -3.87 18.81 -8.01
N ALA A 261 -3.36 18.86 -6.78
CA ALA A 261 -3.58 17.81 -5.78
C ALA A 261 -5.07 17.53 -5.50
N ASN A 262 -5.92 18.55 -5.56
CA ASN A 262 -7.36 18.43 -5.32
C ASN A 262 -8.02 17.43 -6.29
N MET A 263 -7.83 17.61 -7.61
CA MET A 263 -8.43 16.75 -8.62
C MET A 263 -7.81 15.34 -8.60
N ILE A 264 -6.50 15.23 -8.35
CA ILE A 264 -5.84 13.94 -8.18
C ILE A 264 -6.40 13.21 -6.96
N GLY A 265 -6.66 13.93 -5.86
CA GLY A 265 -7.29 13.38 -4.67
C GLY A 265 -8.68 12.81 -4.94
N ASP A 266 -9.50 13.50 -5.73
CA ASP A 266 -10.84 13.04 -6.14
C ASP A 266 -10.74 11.77 -7.01
N ILE A 267 -9.81 11.73 -7.98
CA ILE A 267 -9.56 10.55 -8.82
C ILE A 267 -9.11 9.35 -7.96
N PHE A 268 -8.18 9.56 -7.03
CA PHE A 268 -7.69 8.48 -6.16
C PHE A 268 -8.75 7.98 -5.18
N ALA A 269 -9.58 8.87 -4.64
CA ALA A 269 -10.72 8.49 -3.82
C ALA A 269 -11.71 7.63 -4.62
N TYR A 270 -11.99 8.00 -5.86
CA TYR A 270 -12.80 7.20 -6.78
C TYR A 270 -12.15 5.84 -7.07
N MET A 271 -10.84 5.82 -7.36
CA MET A 271 -10.08 4.57 -7.51
C MET A 271 -10.25 3.66 -6.29
N ALA A 272 -10.07 4.20 -5.10
CA ALA A 272 -10.16 3.44 -3.86
C ALA A 272 -11.58 2.92 -3.58
N LEU A 273 -12.62 3.71 -3.89
CA LEU A 273 -14.02 3.26 -3.82
C LEU A 273 -14.31 2.10 -4.77
N VAL A 274 -13.87 2.20 -6.02
CA VAL A 274 -14.03 1.12 -7.00
C VAL A 274 -13.29 -0.14 -6.55
N TRP A 275 -12.05 -0.01 -6.08
CA TRP A 275 -11.28 -1.12 -5.54
C TRP A 275 -11.99 -1.79 -4.37
N PHE A 276 -12.51 -1.01 -3.43
CA PHE A 276 -13.26 -1.51 -2.28
C PHE A 276 -14.50 -2.29 -2.72
N PHE A 277 -15.31 -1.72 -3.61
CA PHE A 277 -16.51 -2.36 -4.14
C PHE A 277 -16.21 -3.67 -4.87
N VAL A 278 -15.22 -3.66 -5.75
CA VAL A 278 -14.81 -4.87 -6.50
C VAL A 278 -14.30 -5.95 -5.55
N SER A 279 -13.43 -5.59 -4.61
CA SER A 279 -12.81 -6.56 -3.70
C SER A 279 -13.81 -7.18 -2.74
N MET A 280 -14.78 -6.40 -2.24
CA MET A 280 -15.69 -6.83 -1.18
C MET A 280 -16.94 -7.53 -1.72
N TYR A 281 -17.50 -7.02 -2.82
CA TYR A 281 -18.77 -7.51 -3.35
C TYR A 281 -18.59 -8.32 -4.63
N LEU A 282 -18.01 -7.71 -5.67
CA LEU A 282 -17.97 -8.33 -6.98
C LEU A 282 -17.06 -9.57 -7.02
N ASN A 283 -15.91 -9.52 -6.35
CA ASN A 283 -15.01 -10.68 -6.28
C ASN A 283 -15.67 -11.89 -5.64
N LYS A 284 -16.49 -11.71 -4.60
CA LYS A 284 -17.25 -12.78 -3.95
C LYS A 284 -18.19 -13.48 -4.93
N GLU A 285 -18.95 -12.71 -5.70
CA GLU A 285 -19.90 -13.26 -6.71
C GLU A 285 -19.18 -13.99 -7.85
N LEU A 286 -18.03 -13.46 -8.27
CA LEU A 286 -17.25 -14.04 -9.33
C LEU A 286 -16.53 -15.32 -8.89
N THR A 287 -16.02 -15.39 -7.66
CA THR A 287 -15.39 -16.62 -7.13
C THR A 287 -16.37 -17.76 -6.90
N ALA A 288 -17.66 -17.47 -6.75
CA ALA A 288 -18.71 -18.50 -6.71
C ALA A 288 -18.96 -19.16 -8.07
N LYS A 289 -18.62 -18.48 -9.19
CA LYS A 289 -18.92 -18.93 -10.57
C LYS A 289 -17.67 -19.35 -11.33
N PHE A 290 -16.51 -18.79 -11.02
CA PHE A 290 -15.28 -19.00 -11.76
C PHE A 290 -14.14 -19.48 -10.86
N SER A 291 -13.22 -20.26 -11.42
CA SER A 291 -12.03 -20.69 -10.68
C SER A 291 -11.09 -19.51 -10.38
N LEU A 292 -10.37 -19.58 -9.25
CA LEU A 292 -9.38 -18.58 -8.88
C LEU A 292 -8.34 -18.34 -9.99
N HIS A 293 -7.89 -19.41 -10.66
CA HIS A 293 -6.94 -19.32 -11.76
C HIS A 293 -7.50 -18.52 -12.94
N ALA A 294 -8.78 -18.75 -13.31
CA ALA A 294 -9.42 -17.99 -14.39
C ALA A 294 -9.56 -16.52 -14.02
N LEU A 295 -9.91 -16.21 -12.77
CA LEU A 295 -10.03 -14.84 -12.29
C LEU A 295 -8.68 -14.11 -12.23
N ILE A 296 -7.59 -14.79 -11.85
CA ILE A 296 -6.25 -14.23 -11.89
C ILE A 296 -5.83 -13.91 -13.33
N ILE A 297 -6.04 -14.85 -14.27
CA ILE A 297 -5.70 -14.67 -15.68
C ILE A 297 -6.53 -13.53 -16.29
N LEU A 298 -7.84 -13.52 -16.08
CA LEU A 298 -8.72 -12.45 -16.55
C LEU A 298 -8.35 -11.11 -15.90
N GLY A 299 -8.10 -11.10 -14.59
CA GLY A 299 -7.73 -9.92 -13.83
C GLY A 299 -6.43 -9.30 -14.32
N THR A 300 -5.38 -10.10 -14.53
CA THR A 300 -4.10 -9.59 -15.08
C THR A 300 -4.27 -9.03 -16.49
N LEU A 301 -5.06 -9.66 -17.34
CA LEU A 301 -5.33 -9.17 -18.70
C LEU A 301 -6.10 -7.85 -18.68
N LEU A 302 -7.19 -7.76 -17.90
CA LEU A 302 -7.98 -6.53 -17.76
C LEU A 302 -7.15 -5.39 -17.17
N ALA A 303 -6.30 -5.67 -16.17
CA ALA A 303 -5.40 -4.67 -15.60
C ALA A 303 -4.41 -4.16 -16.66
N ALA A 304 -3.79 -5.04 -17.44
CA ALA A 304 -2.88 -4.63 -18.51
C ALA A 304 -3.57 -3.76 -19.56
N ILE A 305 -4.76 -4.18 -20.02
CA ILE A 305 -5.58 -3.43 -20.98
C ILE A 305 -5.97 -2.06 -20.39
N GLY A 306 -6.46 -2.03 -19.16
CA GLY A 306 -6.89 -0.79 -18.50
C GLY A 306 -5.74 0.20 -18.32
N VAL A 307 -4.55 -0.25 -17.87
CA VAL A 307 -3.37 0.61 -17.76
C VAL A 307 -2.89 1.08 -19.14
N ALA A 308 -2.96 0.23 -20.18
CA ALA A 308 -2.63 0.63 -21.55
C ALA A 308 -3.60 1.70 -22.06
N PHE A 309 -4.89 1.54 -21.83
CA PHE A 309 -5.87 2.54 -22.23
C PHE A 309 -5.81 3.83 -21.40
N PHE A 310 -5.22 3.82 -20.22
CA PHE A 310 -5.03 5.02 -19.38
C PHE A 310 -4.18 6.10 -20.07
N ILE A 311 -3.39 5.74 -21.07
CA ILE A 311 -2.47 6.64 -21.77
C ILE A 311 -3.15 7.48 -22.86
N TYR A 312 -4.21 6.95 -23.50
CA TYR A 312 -4.78 7.53 -24.72
C TYR A 312 -5.62 8.80 -24.52
N PRO A 313 -6.48 8.92 -23.48
CA PRO A 313 -7.40 10.05 -23.40
C PRO A 313 -6.70 11.40 -23.36
N ASN A 314 -7.18 12.36 -24.15
CA ASN A 314 -6.74 13.76 -24.14
C ASN A 314 -7.66 14.66 -23.28
N THR A 315 -8.71 14.07 -22.68
CA THR A 315 -9.63 14.72 -21.76
C THR A 315 -9.83 13.87 -20.51
N LEU A 316 -10.35 14.44 -19.43
CA LEU A 316 -10.51 13.71 -18.16
C LEU A 316 -11.72 12.78 -18.15
N TRP A 317 -12.75 13.02 -18.98
CA TRP A 317 -13.98 12.25 -18.93
C TRP A 317 -13.79 10.72 -19.11
N PRO A 318 -12.98 10.23 -20.07
CA PRO A 318 -12.82 8.78 -20.28
C PRO A 318 -12.20 8.04 -19.08
N TYR A 319 -11.46 8.74 -18.20
CA TYR A 319 -10.87 8.12 -17.02
C TYR A 319 -11.92 7.55 -16.05
N TRP A 320 -13.13 8.15 -15.99
CA TRP A 320 -14.23 7.63 -15.17
C TRP A 320 -14.72 6.24 -15.60
N ILE A 321 -14.45 5.83 -16.85
CA ILE A 321 -14.76 4.50 -17.39
C ILE A 321 -13.51 3.59 -17.33
N ILE A 322 -12.33 4.11 -17.68
CA ILE A 322 -11.10 3.32 -17.74
C ILE A 322 -10.68 2.86 -16.34
N ILE A 323 -10.81 3.71 -15.32
CA ILE A 323 -10.47 3.40 -13.94
C ILE A 323 -11.22 2.17 -13.42
N PRO A 324 -12.55 2.06 -13.48
CA PRO A 324 -13.26 0.85 -13.06
C PRO A 324 -12.76 -0.43 -13.72
N ILE A 325 -12.50 -0.41 -15.02
CA ILE A 325 -11.99 -1.58 -15.76
C ILE A 325 -10.59 -1.96 -15.27
N THR A 326 -9.71 -0.98 -15.11
CA THR A 326 -8.36 -1.18 -14.62
C THR A 326 -8.35 -1.77 -13.22
N LEU A 327 -9.16 -1.20 -12.32
CA LEU A 327 -9.23 -1.63 -10.93
C LEU A 327 -9.97 -2.95 -10.74
N LEU A 328 -10.96 -3.25 -11.59
CA LEU A 328 -11.55 -4.58 -11.66
C LEU A 328 -10.47 -5.62 -11.94
N GLY A 329 -9.66 -5.39 -12.96
CA GLY A 329 -8.53 -6.27 -13.29
C GLY A 329 -7.55 -6.41 -12.14
N GLY A 330 -7.11 -5.28 -11.56
CA GLY A 330 -6.17 -5.25 -10.44
C GLY A 330 -6.68 -5.98 -9.21
N ALA A 331 -7.91 -5.75 -8.79
CA ALA A 331 -8.50 -6.36 -7.62
C ALA A 331 -8.74 -7.87 -7.81
N LEU A 332 -9.22 -8.28 -8.99
CA LEU A 332 -9.38 -9.72 -9.32
C LEU A 332 -8.04 -10.46 -9.27
N CYS A 333 -6.97 -9.87 -9.79
CA CYS A 333 -5.66 -10.48 -9.71
C CYS A 333 -5.15 -10.55 -8.26
N TRP A 334 -5.12 -9.41 -7.58
CA TRP A 334 -4.53 -9.27 -6.25
C TRP A 334 -5.20 -10.14 -5.20
N VAL A 335 -6.53 -10.04 -5.07
CA VAL A 335 -7.29 -10.76 -4.05
C VAL A 335 -7.22 -12.27 -4.28
N ASN A 336 -7.35 -12.70 -5.53
CA ASN A 336 -7.35 -14.13 -5.85
C ASN A 336 -5.96 -14.76 -5.81
N LEU A 337 -4.88 -14.01 -6.08
CA LEU A 337 -3.51 -14.49 -5.81
C LEU A 337 -3.30 -14.76 -4.32
N GLY A 338 -3.75 -13.85 -3.44
CA GLY A 338 -3.68 -14.03 -1.99
C GLY A 338 -4.49 -15.23 -1.51
N THR A 339 -5.70 -15.40 -2.02
CA THR A 339 -6.55 -16.55 -1.72
C THR A 339 -5.91 -17.86 -2.18
N LEU A 340 -5.40 -17.91 -3.42
CA LEU A 340 -4.75 -19.10 -3.97
C LEU A 340 -3.47 -19.44 -3.18
N LEU A 341 -2.68 -18.45 -2.80
CA LEU A 341 -1.49 -18.65 -1.98
C LEU A 341 -1.84 -19.26 -0.62
N SER A 342 -2.90 -18.77 0.02
CA SER A 342 -3.38 -19.27 1.30
C SER A 342 -3.88 -20.72 1.22
N LEU A 343 -4.57 -21.09 0.13
CA LEU A 343 -5.11 -22.44 -0.08
C LEU A 343 -4.05 -23.49 -0.45
N GLU A 344 -3.01 -23.08 -1.19
CA GLU A 344 -1.91 -23.97 -1.59
C GLU A 344 -0.84 -24.13 -0.50
N ALA A 345 -0.82 -23.26 0.50
CA ALA A 345 0.07 -23.36 1.66
C ALA A 345 -0.51 -24.35 2.69
N SER A 346 0.34 -25.21 3.26
CA SER A 346 -0.05 -26.02 4.41
C SER A 346 -0.36 -25.16 5.62
N GLU A 347 -1.16 -25.65 6.57
CA GLU A 347 -1.54 -24.92 7.78
C GLU A 347 -0.32 -24.35 8.54
N THR A 348 0.78 -25.08 8.58
CA THR A 348 2.03 -24.68 9.24
C THR A 348 2.82 -23.62 8.46
N MET A 349 2.56 -23.44 7.16
CA MET A 349 3.26 -22.51 6.28
C MET A 349 2.41 -21.32 5.85
N GLN A 350 1.12 -21.32 6.14
CA GLN A 350 0.19 -20.26 5.68
C GLN A 350 0.64 -18.86 6.12
N GLY A 351 1.04 -18.70 7.39
CA GLY A 351 1.55 -17.41 7.89
C GLY A 351 2.83 -16.96 7.18
N ARG A 352 3.76 -17.90 6.92
CA ARG A 352 5.01 -17.63 6.19
C ARG A 352 4.74 -17.26 4.73
N ALA A 353 3.80 -17.94 4.07
CA ALA A 353 3.43 -17.67 2.68
C ALA A 353 2.79 -16.27 2.53
N LEU A 354 1.86 -15.92 3.43
CA LEU A 354 1.27 -14.58 3.44
C LEU A 354 2.29 -13.49 3.79
N GLY A 355 3.22 -13.74 4.71
CA GLY A 355 4.34 -12.85 4.98
C GLY A 355 5.24 -12.65 3.75
N ALA A 356 5.53 -13.72 3.01
CA ALA A 356 6.29 -13.65 1.77
C ALA A 356 5.57 -12.81 0.70
N SER A 357 4.23 -12.90 0.56
CA SER A 357 3.49 -12.04 -0.37
C SER A 357 3.57 -10.55 -0.01
N GLY A 358 3.57 -10.22 1.29
CA GLY A 358 3.81 -8.88 1.77
C GLY A 358 5.20 -8.34 1.39
N SER A 359 6.23 -9.21 1.44
CA SER A 359 7.58 -8.86 0.97
C SER A 359 7.62 -8.62 -0.54
N MET A 360 6.88 -9.41 -1.35
CA MET A 360 6.76 -9.20 -2.80
C MET A 360 6.10 -7.84 -3.11
N TRP A 361 5.07 -7.47 -2.34
CA TRP A 361 4.46 -6.14 -2.42
C TRP A 361 5.47 -5.03 -2.12
N SER A 362 6.22 -5.14 -1.03
CA SER A 362 7.22 -4.14 -0.64
C SER A 362 8.31 -3.98 -1.71
N ILE A 363 8.76 -5.08 -2.32
CA ILE A 363 9.71 -5.01 -3.45
C ILE A 363 9.11 -4.22 -4.62
N GLY A 364 7.84 -4.45 -4.97
CA GLY A 364 7.13 -3.67 -5.99
C GLY A 364 7.10 -2.17 -5.66
N GLN A 365 6.83 -1.82 -4.39
CA GLN A 365 6.81 -0.43 -3.91
C GLN A 365 8.20 0.23 -3.88
N ILE A 366 9.27 -0.54 -3.94
CA ILE A 366 10.64 -0.04 -4.04
C ILE A 366 11.09 0.07 -5.50
N VAL A 367 10.95 -1.03 -6.26
CA VAL A 367 11.49 -1.13 -7.63
C VAL A 367 10.72 -0.22 -8.59
N ALA A 368 9.39 -0.23 -8.51
CA ALA A 368 8.57 0.54 -9.45
C ALA A 368 8.89 2.05 -9.39
N PRO A 369 8.88 2.75 -8.25
CA PRO A 369 9.15 4.18 -8.23
C PRO A 369 10.60 4.53 -8.53
N LEU A 370 11.59 3.71 -8.16
CA LEU A 370 13.00 3.94 -8.51
C LEU A 370 13.23 3.96 -10.03
N VAL A 371 12.55 3.08 -10.75
CA VAL A 371 12.64 3.00 -12.22
C VAL A 371 11.70 4.01 -12.88
N ALA A 372 10.50 4.19 -12.36
CA ALA A 372 9.50 5.08 -12.94
C ALA A 372 9.89 6.56 -12.85
N GLY A 373 10.64 6.97 -11.81
CA GLY A 373 11.09 8.35 -11.66
C GLY A 373 11.89 8.87 -12.86
N PRO A 374 13.04 8.27 -13.20
CA PRO A 374 13.78 8.64 -14.38
C PRO A 374 12.98 8.48 -15.69
N LEU A 375 12.21 7.41 -15.82
CA LEU A 375 11.38 7.16 -17.00
C LEU A 375 10.34 8.26 -17.23
N ALA A 376 9.68 8.76 -16.18
CA ALA A 376 8.69 9.82 -16.26
C ALA A 376 9.28 11.16 -16.76
N GLY A 377 10.53 11.43 -16.41
CA GLY A 377 11.24 12.60 -16.87
C GLY A 377 11.77 12.50 -18.29
N TRP A 378 11.98 11.28 -18.78
CA TRP A 378 12.35 11.02 -20.16
C TRP A 378 11.15 11.04 -21.09
N ASN A 379 10.06 10.34 -20.71
CA ASN A 379 8.80 10.32 -21.44
C ASN A 379 7.66 10.01 -20.48
N ILE A 380 6.63 10.86 -20.46
CA ILE A 380 5.48 10.77 -19.53
C ILE A 380 4.72 9.44 -19.60
N TYR A 381 4.76 8.77 -20.75
CA TYR A 381 4.06 7.49 -20.98
C TYR A 381 4.88 6.28 -20.49
N SER A 382 6.20 6.41 -20.42
CA SER A 382 7.12 5.29 -20.16
C SER A 382 6.85 4.54 -18.85
N PRO A 383 6.52 5.18 -17.71
CA PRO A 383 6.22 4.45 -16.48
C PRO A 383 5.01 3.53 -16.64
N LEU A 384 3.93 4.04 -17.23
CA LEU A 384 2.70 3.26 -17.41
C LEU A 384 2.90 2.12 -18.40
N LEU A 385 3.61 2.36 -19.51
CA LEU A 385 3.96 1.31 -20.48
C LEU A 385 4.85 0.22 -19.86
N THR A 386 5.81 0.60 -19.04
CA THR A 386 6.64 -0.37 -18.28
C THR A 386 5.76 -1.19 -17.32
N GLY A 387 4.79 -0.56 -16.66
CA GLY A 387 3.80 -1.24 -15.84
C GLY A 387 2.99 -2.28 -16.63
N VAL A 388 2.50 -1.92 -17.83
CA VAL A 388 1.81 -2.84 -18.75
C VAL A 388 2.69 -4.04 -19.09
N VAL A 389 3.97 -3.82 -19.40
CA VAL A 389 4.91 -4.93 -19.73
C VAL A 389 5.04 -5.90 -18.56
N PHE A 390 5.24 -5.43 -17.34
CA PHE A 390 5.33 -6.32 -16.16
C PHE A 390 4.02 -7.08 -15.89
N ILE A 391 2.87 -6.43 -16.06
CA ILE A 391 1.55 -7.08 -15.89
C ILE A 391 1.34 -8.14 -16.98
N LEU A 392 1.74 -7.86 -18.24
CA LEU A 392 1.68 -8.85 -19.32
C LEU A 392 2.65 -10.02 -19.11
N ILE A 393 3.86 -9.77 -18.60
CA ILE A 393 4.80 -10.84 -18.20
C ILE A 393 4.16 -11.71 -17.11
N CYS A 394 3.49 -11.10 -16.13
CA CYS A 394 2.75 -11.83 -15.11
C CYS A 394 1.64 -12.70 -15.73
N PHE A 395 0.85 -12.14 -16.63
CA PHE A 395 -0.22 -12.85 -17.36
C PHE A 395 0.32 -14.07 -18.12
N ILE A 396 1.37 -13.89 -18.91
CA ILE A 396 2.00 -14.96 -19.70
C ILE A 396 2.58 -16.03 -18.78
N TYR A 397 3.36 -15.61 -17.78
CA TYR A 397 3.99 -16.52 -16.82
C TYR A 397 2.96 -17.40 -16.09
N PHE A 398 1.94 -16.78 -15.49
CA PHE A 398 0.94 -17.50 -14.73
C PHE A 398 0.10 -18.44 -15.61
N THR A 399 -0.28 -18.00 -16.80
CA THR A 399 -1.04 -18.82 -17.77
C THR A 399 -0.24 -20.04 -18.23
N LEU A 400 1.03 -19.89 -18.56
CA LEU A 400 1.89 -21.00 -18.99
C LEU A 400 2.13 -21.99 -17.86
N CYS A 401 2.37 -21.52 -16.63
CA CYS A 401 2.56 -22.38 -15.47
C CYS A 401 1.29 -23.16 -15.14
N HIS A 402 0.12 -22.52 -15.20
CA HIS A 402 -1.16 -23.17 -14.96
C HIS A 402 -1.47 -24.27 -16.01
N ARG A 403 -1.24 -23.99 -17.31
CA ARG A 403 -1.41 -25.00 -18.39
C ARG A 403 -0.53 -26.23 -18.16
N LYS A 404 0.77 -26.04 -17.82
CA LYS A 404 1.68 -27.15 -17.53
C LYS A 404 1.27 -27.98 -16.32
N GLN A 405 0.63 -27.40 -15.32
CA GLN A 405 0.11 -28.15 -14.17
C GLN A 405 -1.10 -29.00 -14.55
N LYS A 406 -2.03 -28.49 -15.36
CA LYS A 406 -3.20 -29.24 -15.86
C LYS A 406 -2.79 -30.42 -16.73
N THR A 407 -1.79 -30.26 -17.59
CA THR A 407 -1.32 -31.35 -18.48
C THR A 407 -0.63 -32.47 -17.71
N LYS A 408 -0.01 -32.18 -16.55
CA LYS A 408 0.63 -33.21 -15.70
C LYS A 408 -0.35 -33.93 -14.76
N ALA A 409 -1.55 -33.38 -14.55
CA ALA A 409 -2.59 -33.96 -13.70
C ALA A 409 -3.60 -34.81 -14.50
N ARG A 410 -3.53 -34.79 -15.83
CA ARG A 410 -4.17 -35.68 -16.77
C ARG A 410 -3.20 -36.80 -17.15
#